data_501c548ca83b34092830f92e561b8169
#
_entry.id   501c548ca83b34092830f92e561b8169
#
_cell.length_a   1.000
_cell.length_b   1.000
_cell.length_c   1.000
_cell.angle_alpha   90.00
_cell.angle_beta   90.00
_cell.angle_gamma   90.00
#
_symmetry.space_group_name_H-M   'P 1'
#
loop_
_entity.id
_entity.type
_entity.pdbx_description
1 polymer ?
#
loop_
_entity_poly.entity_id
_entity_poly.type
_entity_poly.pdbx_seq_one_letter_code
_entity_poly.pdbx_strand_id
1 'polypeptide(L)'
;MHRALHHKRLFRATHLHHHKSRTPTPWTAYSFSSWEAVTEALFIPLFMLATSTMGFAMTGLAVFLFLWHMIVRNVIGHLGVELYPAGWVDNRWVGWWNTTTHHDLHHSSGNTNFGLYFTWWDRWMGTEHPRYREEFRKVTARTRKAMREGERKPEGGDAPA
;
A
#
# COMPACT_ATOMS: atom_id res chain seq x y z
N MET A 1 9.73 10.19 1.20
CA MET A 1 9.75 10.07 2.66
C MET A 1 9.87 8.61 3.11
N HIS A 2 8.94 7.70 2.82
CA HIS A 2 8.90 6.30 3.27
C HIS A 2 10.24 5.56 3.16
N ARG A 3 10.92 5.59 2.00
CA ARG A 3 12.26 5.00 1.84
C ARG A 3 13.31 5.57 2.81
N ALA A 4 13.19 6.82 3.22
CA ALA A 4 14.11 7.41 4.18
C ALA A 4 13.94 6.83 5.59
N LEU A 5 12.70 6.47 5.97
CA LEU A 5 12.41 5.80 7.23
C LEU A 5 13.04 4.40 7.30
N HIS A 6 13.27 3.76 6.15
CA HIS A 6 14.01 2.49 6.05
C HIS A 6 15.54 2.62 6.13
N HIS A 7 16.08 3.84 6.23
CA HIS A 7 17.52 4.00 6.43
C HIS A 7 17.94 3.35 7.75
N LYS A 8 19.03 2.55 7.74
CA LYS A 8 19.49 1.74 8.87
C LYS A 8 19.61 2.48 10.21
N ARG A 9 19.87 3.80 10.19
CA ARG A 9 19.96 4.63 11.41
C ARG A 9 18.60 5.09 11.92
N LEU A 10 17.57 5.14 11.08
CA LEU A 10 16.25 5.65 11.42
C LEU A 10 15.24 4.55 11.66
N PHE A 11 15.32 3.44 10.91
CA PHE A 11 14.33 2.38 10.86
C PHE A 11 13.86 1.89 12.23
N ARG A 12 14.81 1.63 13.15
CA ARG A 12 14.48 1.12 14.49
C ARG A 12 13.66 2.11 15.32
N ALA A 13 13.95 3.40 15.18
CA ALA A 13 13.29 4.44 15.98
C ALA A 13 11.94 4.87 15.36
N THR A 14 11.83 4.83 14.04
CA THR A 14 10.68 5.40 13.35
C THR A 14 9.73 4.32 12.80
N HIS A 15 10.19 3.34 12.04
CA HIS A 15 9.36 2.51 11.17
C HIS A 15 9.30 1.03 11.55
N LEU A 16 10.20 0.55 12.44
CA LEU A 16 10.18 -0.85 12.87
C LEU A 16 8.86 -1.26 13.53
N HIS A 17 8.19 -0.34 14.24
CA HIS A 17 6.91 -0.65 14.88
C HIS A 17 5.86 -1.06 13.86
N HIS A 18 5.76 -0.31 12.77
CA HIS A 18 4.89 -0.58 11.63
C HIS A 18 5.22 -1.93 10.98
N HIS A 19 6.49 -2.23 10.77
CA HIS A 19 6.98 -3.49 10.19
C HIS A 19 6.96 -4.71 11.12
N LYS A 20 6.50 -4.60 12.36
CA LYS A 20 6.17 -5.78 13.19
C LYS A 20 5.05 -6.61 12.58
N SER A 21 4.17 -5.99 11.83
CA SER A 21 3.13 -6.66 11.06
C SER A 21 3.71 -7.13 9.71
N ARG A 22 4.14 -8.38 9.64
CA ARG A 22 4.65 -8.99 8.40
C ARG A 22 3.54 -9.30 7.39
N THR A 23 2.34 -9.52 7.88
CA THR A 23 1.13 -9.67 7.07
C THR A 23 0.21 -8.54 7.48
N PRO A 24 0.21 -7.43 6.74
CA PRO A 24 -0.55 -6.25 7.12
C PRO A 24 -2.06 -6.51 7.09
N THR A 25 -2.76 -5.77 7.93
CA THR A 25 -4.22 -5.67 7.96
C THR A 25 -4.59 -4.20 7.84
N PRO A 26 -5.85 -3.84 7.55
CA PRO A 26 -6.27 -2.44 7.50
C PRO A 26 -5.88 -1.61 8.72
N TRP A 27 -5.84 -2.23 9.90
CA TRP A 27 -5.41 -1.60 11.15
C TRP A 27 -3.90 -1.28 11.19
N THR A 28 -3.11 -2.08 10.49
CA THR A 28 -1.66 -1.86 10.36
C THR A 28 -1.36 -0.55 9.65
N ALA A 29 -2.22 -0.10 8.74
CA ALA A 29 -2.06 1.12 7.97
C ALA A 29 -1.77 2.37 8.83
N TYR A 30 -2.19 2.34 10.09
CA TYR A 30 -2.03 3.44 11.06
C TYR A 30 -1.36 2.99 12.36
N SER A 31 -0.73 1.83 12.38
CA SER A 31 0.06 1.34 13.52
C SER A 31 1.46 1.93 13.47
N PHE A 32 1.63 3.14 13.97
CA PHE A 32 2.86 3.91 13.94
C PHE A 32 3.53 3.99 15.31
N SER A 33 4.85 4.13 15.32
CA SER A 33 5.57 4.66 16.48
C SER A 33 5.27 6.15 16.66
N SER A 34 5.47 6.69 17.87
CA SER A 34 5.25 8.13 18.11
C SER A 34 6.11 9.01 17.18
N TRP A 35 7.35 8.60 16.89
CA TRP A 35 8.23 9.33 15.98
C TRP A 35 7.75 9.28 14.54
N GLU A 36 7.24 8.15 14.10
CA GLU A 36 6.67 7.99 12.77
C GLU A 36 5.41 8.86 12.63
N ALA A 37 4.50 8.78 13.60
CA ALA A 37 3.28 9.59 13.60
C ALA A 37 3.60 11.10 13.53
N VAL A 38 4.60 11.58 14.26
CA VAL A 38 5.03 12.99 14.21
C VAL A 38 5.62 13.34 12.84
N THR A 39 6.49 12.49 12.27
CA THR A 39 7.10 12.77 10.97
C THR A 39 6.07 12.76 9.84
N GLU A 40 5.11 11.84 9.88
CA GLU A 40 3.99 11.78 8.92
C GLU A 40 3.09 13.01 9.05
N ALA A 41 2.71 13.38 10.28
CA ALA A 41 1.84 14.53 10.55
C ALA A 41 2.49 15.86 10.13
N LEU A 42 3.80 16.02 10.30
CA LEU A 42 4.52 17.24 9.94
C LEU A 42 4.77 17.35 8.43
N PHE A 43 4.75 16.26 7.69
CA PHE A 43 5.06 16.30 6.25
C PHE A 43 4.13 17.22 5.47
N ILE A 44 2.82 17.14 5.71
CA ILE A 44 1.81 17.93 4.97
C ILE A 44 1.95 19.43 5.22
N PRO A 45 1.95 19.92 6.49
CA PRO A 45 2.08 21.36 6.73
C PRO A 45 3.43 21.91 6.23
N LEU A 46 4.52 21.16 6.35
CA LEU A 46 5.82 21.58 5.83
C LEU A 46 5.83 21.63 4.30
N PHE A 47 5.20 20.66 3.63
CA PHE A 47 5.04 20.66 2.18
C PHE A 47 4.19 21.87 1.73
N MET A 48 3.08 22.14 2.40
CA MET A 48 2.22 23.30 2.10
C MET A 48 2.97 24.62 2.30
N LEU A 49 3.74 24.74 3.38
CA LEU A 49 4.57 25.91 3.63
C LEU A 49 5.60 26.09 2.49
N ALA A 50 6.32 25.04 2.13
CA ALA A 50 7.32 25.08 1.07
C ALA A 50 6.70 25.48 -0.28
N THR A 51 5.56 24.89 -0.67
CA THR A 51 4.89 25.25 -1.93
C THR A 51 4.33 26.68 -1.89
N SER A 52 3.82 27.14 -0.76
CA SER A 52 3.35 28.51 -0.60
C SER A 52 4.48 29.53 -0.76
N THR A 53 5.65 29.27 -0.19
CA THR A 53 6.83 30.16 -0.36
C THR A 53 7.34 30.19 -1.81
N MET A 54 7.05 29.16 -2.60
CA MET A 54 7.34 29.10 -4.04
C MET A 54 6.24 29.76 -4.92
N GLY A 55 5.20 30.33 -4.31
CA GLY A 55 4.07 30.95 -5.00
C GLY A 55 2.94 30.00 -5.40
N PHE A 56 2.97 28.73 -4.92
CA PHE A 56 1.93 27.73 -5.16
C PHE A 56 1.08 27.51 -3.89
N ALA A 57 0.01 28.28 -3.74
CA ALA A 57 -0.93 28.06 -2.63
C ALA A 57 -1.89 26.91 -2.96
N MET A 58 -1.99 25.94 -2.06
CA MET A 58 -2.96 24.85 -2.17
C MET A 58 -4.31 25.30 -1.62
N THR A 59 -5.41 25.03 -2.34
CA THR A 59 -6.76 25.26 -1.84
C THR A 59 -7.14 24.23 -0.77
N GLY A 60 -8.06 24.58 0.15
CA GLY A 60 -8.57 23.63 1.15
C GLY A 60 -9.14 22.34 0.52
N LEU A 61 -9.81 22.46 -0.63
CA LEU A 61 -10.33 21.30 -1.38
C LEU A 61 -9.19 20.40 -1.90
N ALA A 62 -8.11 20.99 -2.43
CA ALA A 62 -6.97 20.20 -2.91
C ALA A 62 -6.30 19.44 -1.75
N VAL A 63 -6.13 20.08 -0.59
CA VAL A 63 -5.59 19.43 0.61
C VAL A 63 -6.51 18.30 1.07
N PHE A 64 -7.82 18.54 1.15
CA PHE A 64 -8.80 17.52 1.52
C PHE A 64 -8.75 16.31 0.59
N LEU A 65 -8.79 16.51 -0.73
CA LEU A 65 -8.75 15.42 -1.71
C LEU A 65 -7.42 14.65 -1.64
N PHE A 66 -6.32 15.34 -1.42
CA PHE A 66 -5.01 14.71 -1.25
C PHE A 66 -4.98 13.84 0.01
N LEU A 67 -5.42 14.35 1.16
CA LEU A 67 -5.47 13.58 2.41
C LEU A 67 -6.41 12.39 2.30
N TRP A 68 -7.57 12.59 1.70
CA TRP A 68 -8.53 11.50 1.45
C TRP A 68 -7.91 10.41 0.57
N HIS A 69 -7.26 10.81 -0.52
CA HIS A 69 -6.53 9.88 -1.38
C HIS A 69 -5.45 9.11 -0.62
N MET A 70 -4.65 9.80 0.20
CA MET A 70 -3.62 9.17 1.04
C MET A 70 -4.23 8.10 1.95
N ILE A 71 -5.30 8.44 2.67
CA ILE A 71 -5.98 7.53 3.59
C ILE A 71 -6.46 6.27 2.86
N VAL A 72 -7.22 6.45 1.78
CA VAL A 72 -7.77 5.33 1.00
C VAL A 72 -6.66 4.44 0.45
N ARG A 73 -5.61 5.03 -0.12
CA ARG A 73 -4.50 4.27 -0.71
C ARG A 73 -3.68 3.53 0.34
N ASN A 74 -3.47 4.14 1.50
CA ASN A 74 -2.76 3.49 2.60
C ASN A 74 -3.54 2.26 3.10
N VAL A 75 -4.85 2.40 3.33
CA VAL A 75 -5.71 1.28 3.73
C VAL A 75 -5.72 0.17 2.66
N ILE A 76 -5.86 0.51 1.37
CA ILE A 76 -5.83 -0.47 0.27
C ILE A 76 -4.50 -1.24 0.26
N GLY A 77 -3.37 -0.58 0.44
CA GLY A 77 -2.06 -1.24 0.53
C GLY A 77 -1.98 -2.29 1.65
N HIS A 78 -2.70 -2.07 2.75
CA HIS A 78 -2.66 -2.91 3.96
C HIS A 78 -3.86 -3.87 4.10
N LEU A 79 -4.68 -4.07 3.07
CA LEU A 79 -5.91 -4.89 3.19
C LEU A 79 -5.64 -6.37 3.47
N GLY A 80 -4.45 -6.89 3.17
CA GLY A 80 -4.15 -8.32 3.27
C GLY A 80 -4.84 -9.18 2.20
N VAL A 81 -5.69 -8.57 1.36
CA VAL A 81 -6.35 -9.21 0.21
C VAL A 81 -6.14 -8.36 -1.04
N GLU A 82 -5.87 -9.01 -2.16
CA GLU A 82 -5.67 -8.30 -3.42
C GLU A 82 -7.02 -7.94 -4.07
N LEU A 83 -7.27 -6.65 -4.26
CA LEU A 83 -8.50 -6.13 -4.86
C LEU A 83 -8.42 -5.97 -6.38
N TYR A 84 -7.21 -5.84 -6.91
CA TYR A 84 -7.03 -5.58 -8.33
C TYR A 84 -7.19 -6.85 -9.16
N PRO A 85 -7.84 -6.77 -10.34
CA PRO A 85 -8.11 -7.92 -11.18
C PRO A 85 -6.82 -8.52 -11.76
N ALA A 86 -6.88 -9.79 -12.13
CA ALA A 86 -5.80 -10.45 -12.86
C ALA A 86 -5.44 -9.66 -14.13
N GLY A 87 -4.13 -9.55 -14.40
CA GLY A 87 -3.60 -8.76 -15.52
C GLY A 87 -3.38 -7.28 -15.23
N TRP A 88 -3.78 -6.76 -14.04
CA TRP A 88 -3.59 -5.37 -13.66
C TRP A 88 -2.14 -4.90 -13.80
N VAL A 89 -1.20 -5.66 -13.25
CA VAL A 89 0.24 -5.31 -13.24
C VAL A 89 0.90 -5.37 -14.63
N ASP A 90 0.24 -6.02 -15.58
CA ASP A 90 0.72 -6.15 -16.97
C ASP A 90 0.09 -5.11 -17.90
N ASN A 91 -0.91 -4.38 -17.42
CA ASN A 91 -1.59 -3.34 -18.18
C ASN A 91 -0.77 -2.05 -18.18
N ARG A 92 -0.47 -1.51 -19.39
CA ARG A 92 0.35 -0.30 -19.56
C ARG A 92 -0.25 0.97 -18.93
N TRP A 93 -1.57 1.05 -18.81
CA TRP A 93 -2.28 2.25 -18.36
C TRP A 93 -2.51 2.31 -16.85
N VAL A 94 -2.56 1.16 -16.20
CA VAL A 94 -2.87 1.08 -14.77
C VAL A 94 -1.85 0.27 -13.97
N GLY A 95 -0.99 -0.53 -14.61
CA GLY A 95 -0.01 -1.42 -13.95
C GLY A 95 1.13 -0.69 -13.22
N TRP A 96 1.12 0.64 -13.24
CA TRP A 96 2.02 1.50 -12.46
C TRP A 96 1.44 1.91 -11.09
N TRP A 97 0.17 1.63 -10.85
CA TRP A 97 -0.43 1.82 -9.52
C TRP A 97 0.04 0.72 -8.58
N ASN A 98 0.32 1.11 -7.34
CA ASN A 98 0.67 0.18 -6.30
C ASN A 98 -0.53 -0.71 -5.94
N THR A 99 -0.28 -2.00 -5.67
CA THR A 99 -1.29 -3.00 -5.30
C THR A 99 -1.07 -3.46 -3.87
N THR A 100 -2.06 -4.15 -3.29
CA THR A 100 -1.90 -4.76 -1.96
C THR A 100 -0.74 -5.75 -1.94
N THR A 101 -0.59 -6.58 -2.98
CA THR A 101 0.53 -7.53 -3.10
C THR A 101 1.89 -6.83 -3.14
N HIS A 102 2.00 -5.65 -3.78
CA HIS A 102 3.24 -4.89 -3.81
C HIS A 102 3.66 -4.46 -2.40
N HIS A 103 2.71 -3.95 -1.62
CA HIS A 103 2.96 -3.47 -0.28
C HIS A 103 3.14 -4.60 0.75
N ASP A 104 2.43 -5.72 0.59
CA ASP A 104 2.63 -6.93 1.41
C ASP A 104 4.05 -7.50 1.24
N LEU A 105 4.57 -7.52 0.02
CA LEU A 105 5.96 -7.88 -0.25
C LEU A 105 6.94 -6.88 0.39
N HIS A 106 6.59 -5.60 0.49
CA HIS A 106 7.38 -4.62 1.22
C HIS A 106 7.45 -4.98 2.72
N HIS A 107 6.32 -5.23 3.36
CA HIS A 107 6.27 -5.64 4.77
C HIS A 107 7.03 -6.93 5.06
N SER A 108 6.98 -7.90 4.14
CA SER A 108 7.64 -9.19 4.31
C SER A 108 9.15 -9.14 4.07
N SER A 109 9.63 -8.29 3.15
CA SER A 109 11.05 -8.17 2.80
C SER A 109 11.77 -6.99 3.45
N GLY A 110 11.06 -5.88 3.69
CA GLY A 110 11.54 -4.68 4.37
C GLY A 110 12.53 -3.80 3.58
N ASN A 111 13.07 -4.27 2.45
CA ASN A 111 14.09 -3.58 1.67
C ASN A 111 13.77 -3.44 0.18
N THR A 112 12.52 -3.71 -0.21
CA THR A 112 12.00 -3.57 -1.57
C THR A 112 10.65 -2.86 -1.53
N ASN A 113 10.15 -2.44 -2.69
CA ASN A 113 8.79 -1.92 -2.86
C ASN A 113 8.44 -0.74 -1.94
N PHE A 114 9.29 0.28 -1.88
CA PHE A 114 9.07 1.46 -1.01
C PHE A 114 7.96 2.39 -1.48
N GLY A 115 7.51 2.28 -2.71
CA GLY A 115 6.46 3.12 -3.27
C GLY A 115 5.10 2.83 -2.62
N LEU A 116 4.41 3.88 -2.10
CA LEU A 116 3.08 3.75 -1.50
C LEU A 116 1.95 3.91 -2.52
N TYR A 117 2.19 4.67 -3.59
CA TYR A 117 1.15 4.98 -4.59
C TYR A 117 1.49 4.45 -5.97
N PHE A 118 2.78 4.56 -6.37
CA PHE A 118 3.23 4.28 -7.72
C PHE A 118 4.45 3.39 -7.72
N THR A 119 4.43 2.34 -8.54
CA THR A 119 5.56 1.39 -8.69
C THR A 119 6.73 1.98 -9.49
N TRP A 120 6.55 3.15 -10.16
CA TRP A 120 7.63 3.79 -10.96
C TRP A 120 8.88 4.07 -10.14
N TRP A 121 8.68 4.56 -8.90
CA TRP A 121 9.80 4.89 -8.03
C TRP A 121 10.67 3.68 -7.76
N ASP A 122 10.06 2.53 -7.50
CA ASP A 122 10.79 1.29 -7.25
C ASP A 122 11.47 0.78 -8.51
N ARG A 123 10.83 0.91 -9.68
CA ARG A 123 11.44 0.55 -10.97
C ARG A 123 12.63 1.44 -11.30
N TRP A 124 12.50 2.75 -11.18
CA TRP A 124 13.58 3.70 -11.47
C TRP A 124 14.75 3.57 -10.49
N MET A 125 14.49 3.22 -9.25
CA MET A 125 15.51 3.05 -8.21
C MET A 125 16.02 1.62 -8.06
N GLY A 126 15.53 0.67 -8.87
CA GLY A 126 15.92 -0.74 -8.80
C GLY A 126 15.53 -1.43 -7.50
N THR A 127 14.43 -0.97 -6.86
CA THR A 127 13.93 -1.49 -5.58
C THR A 127 12.63 -2.26 -5.70
N GLU A 128 12.10 -2.46 -6.92
CA GLU A 128 10.93 -3.33 -7.13
C GLU A 128 11.31 -4.79 -6.80
N HIS A 129 10.48 -5.46 -6.02
CA HIS A 129 10.72 -6.85 -5.64
C HIS A 129 10.71 -7.75 -6.88
N PRO A 130 11.74 -8.61 -7.11
CA PRO A 130 11.89 -9.34 -8.37
C PRO A 130 10.73 -10.30 -8.68
N ARG A 131 10.05 -10.81 -7.65
CA ARG A 131 8.89 -11.70 -7.81
C ARG A 131 7.54 -10.98 -7.71
N TYR A 132 7.48 -9.64 -7.69
CA TYR A 132 6.23 -8.91 -7.48
C TYR A 132 5.13 -9.34 -8.45
N ARG A 133 5.42 -9.33 -9.75
CA ARG A 133 4.43 -9.68 -10.79
C ARG A 133 4.00 -11.15 -10.70
N GLU A 134 4.92 -12.06 -10.37
CA GLU A 134 4.64 -13.48 -10.18
C GLU A 134 3.71 -13.70 -8.99
N GLU A 135 4.03 -13.11 -7.84
CA GLU A 135 3.21 -13.22 -6.63
C GLU A 135 1.81 -12.61 -6.82
N PHE A 136 1.71 -11.45 -7.49
CA PHE A 136 0.43 -10.87 -7.85
C PHE A 136 -0.43 -11.83 -8.70
N ARG A 137 0.14 -12.46 -9.72
CA ARG A 137 -0.58 -13.43 -10.55
C ARG A 137 -1.03 -14.66 -9.75
N LYS A 138 -0.19 -15.15 -8.82
CA LYS A 138 -0.54 -16.28 -7.94
C LYS A 138 -1.71 -15.91 -7.02
N VAL A 139 -1.65 -14.75 -6.38
CA VAL A 139 -2.71 -14.28 -5.47
C VAL A 139 -4.03 -14.11 -6.22
N THR A 140 -4.02 -13.41 -7.34
CA THR A 140 -5.25 -13.19 -8.14
C THR A 140 -5.81 -14.48 -8.73
N ALA A 141 -4.97 -15.46 -9.09
CA ALA A 141 -5.44 -16.78 -9.54
C ALA A 141 -6.11 -17.56 -8.42
N ARG A 142 -5.57 -17.53 -7.19
CA ARG A 142 -6.17 -18.17 -6.01
C ARG A 142 -7.52 -17.55 -5.66
N THR A 143 -7.61 -16.22 -5.64
CA THR A 143 -8.86 -15.49 -5.40
C THR A 143 -9.93 -15.86 -6.42
N ARG A 144 -9.59 -15.90 -7.71
CA ARG A 144 -10.52 -16.30 -8.78
C ARG A 144 -11.00 -17.75 -8.61
N LYS A 145 -10.10 -18.65 -8.22
CA LYS A 145 -10.45 -20.06 -7.96
C LYS A 145 -11.43 -20.17 -6.80
N ALA A 146 -11.16 -19.50 -5.68
CA ALA A 146 -12.02 -19.49 -4.50
C ALA A 146 -13.42 -18.93 -4.79
N MET A 147 -13.52 -17.84 -5.55
CA MET A 147 -14.80 -17.28 -5.98
C MET A 147 -15.62 -18.29 -6.82
N ARG A 148 -15.01 -18.96 -7.79
CA ARG A 148 -15.69 -19.98 -8.62
C ARG A 148 -16.14 -21.19 -7.80
N GLU A 149 -15.39 -21.58 -6.79
CA GLU A 149 -15.75 -22.68 -5.90
C GLU A 149 -16.87 -22.29 -4.94
N GLY A 150 -16.91 -21.04 -4.48
CA GLY A 150 -18.00 -20.46 -3.69
C GLY A 150 -19.31 -20.36 -4.47
N GLU A 151 -19.26 -19.93 -5.73
CA GLU A 151 -20.43 -19.87 -6.63
C GLU A 151 -20.99 -21.27 -6.99
N ARG A 152 -20.17 -22.33 -6.89
CA ARG A 152 -20.59 -23.71 -7.20
C ARG A 152 -21.21 -24.45 -6.02
N LYS A 153 -21.13 -23.91 -4.79
CA LYS A 153 -21.87 -24.49 -3.66
C LYS A 153 -23.35 -24.11 -3.83
N PRO A 154 -24.27 -25.09 -4.05
CA PRO A 154 -25.67 -24.78 -4.14
C PRO A 154 -26.15 -24.21 -2.80
N GLU A 155 -26.96 -23.16 -2.86
CA GLU A 155 -27.85 -22.76 -1.78
C GLU A 155 -28.91 -23.87 -1.63
N GLY A 156 -28.59 -24.93 -0.92
CA GLY A 156 -29.45 -26.10 -0.82
C GLY A 156 -28.88 -27.11 0.15
N GLY A 157 -28.88 -26.75 1.40
CA GLY A 157 -28.79 -27.67 2.53
C GLY A 157 -30.03 -27.49 3.33
N ASP A 158 -31.04 -28.33 3.05
CA ASP A 158 -32.25 -28.46 3.82
C ASP A 158 -31.91 -28.43 5.30
N ALA A 159 -32.56 -27.52 6.03
CA ALA A 159 -32.62 -27.61 7.47
C ALA A 159 -33.34 -28.96 7.83
N PRO A 160 -32.73 -29.80 8.65
CA PRO A 160 -33.48 -30.97 9.18
C PRO A 160 -34.65 -30.48 10.05
N ALA A 161 -35.80 -31.06 9.78
CA ALA A 161 -37.05 -30.83 10.50
C ALA A 161 -36.95 -31.27 11.96
#